data_05943c84fb7ae9d3e27f5391b7cd0b0d
#
_entry.id   05943c84fb7ae9d3e27f5391b7cd0b0d
#
_cell.length_a   1.000
_cell.length_b   1.000
_cell.length_c   1.000
_cell.angle_alpha   90.00
_cell.angle_beta   90.00
_cell.angle_gamma   90.00
#
_symmetry.space_group_name_H-M   'P 1'
#
loop_
_entity.id
_entity.type
_entity.pdbx_description
1 polymer ?
#
loop_
_entity_poly.entity_id
_entity_poly.type
_entity_poly.pdbx_seq_one_letter_code
_entity_poly.pdbx_strand_id
1 'polypeptide(L)'
;MIDIAGISMTWRRSSDRSRAEKLPMNLWFRLIWLLLTTRFRPRLDLPGEASVLPFRVWFHDLDTSLHMNNGRYWTLMDLGRLDLMLRSGLWRAVLRHRWLPVVNAGTTRFRREMRLFRPFRVETTILCWSEGWLVMQHRMLMQGRDGTEIVAAVALVRAALYDKKARAYVPVARLLGEIGVTAESPQPSPEVAAFLASEDAMRSAASAPT
;
A
#
# COMPACT_ATOMS: atom_id res chain seq x y z
N MET A 1 -11.32 46.80 18.16
CA MET A 1 -10.19 47.05 17.28
C MET A 1 -9.01 46.33 17.92
N ILE A 2 -8.76 45.09 17.57
CA ILE A 2 -7.65 44.27 18.10
C ILE A 2 -6.67 44.04 16.94
N ASP A 3 -5.49 44.59 17.13
CA ASP A 3 -4.37 44.57 16.18
C ASP A 3 -3.71 43.17 16.16
N ILE A 4 -3.71 42.50 15.00
CA ILE A 4 -3.03 41.24 14.79
C ILE A 4 -1.88 41.45 13.80
N ALA A 5 -0.86 42.17 14.26
CA ALA A 5 0.40 42.28 13.54
C ALA A 5 1.52 41.81 14.48
N GLY A 6 2.17 40.66 14.17
CA GLY A 6 3.44 40.33 14.80
C GLY A 6 3.65 38.88 15.23
N ILE A 7 3.42 37.90 14.36
CA ILE A 7 4.05 36.57 14.55
C ILE A 7 4.92 36.26 13.33
N SER A 8 6.16 36.75 13.36
CA SER A 8 7.19 36.26 12.46
C SER A 8 7.73 34.93 12.97
N MET A 9 7.29 33.83 12.35
CA MET A 9 7.76 32.49 12.66
C MET A 9 9.11 32.27 11.94
N THR A 10 10.21 32.62 12.62
CA THR A 10 11.57 32.32 12.12
C THR A 10 11.82 30.80 12.29
N TRP A 11 11.79 30.06 11.18
CA TRP A 11 12.29 28.70 11.11
C TRP A 11 13.79 28.69 11.39
N ARG A 12 14.21 28.33 12.61
CA ARG A 12 15.57 27.96 12.93
C ARG A 12 15.88 26.65 12.22
N ARG A 13 16.72 26.67 11.21
CA ARG A 13 17.40 25.47 10.74
C ARG A 13 18.31 24.96 11.84
N SER A 14 17.84 23.98 12.62
CA SER A 14 18.71 23.18 13.47
C SER A 14 19.50 22.24 12.57
N SER A 15 20.78 22.49 12.43
CA SER A 15 21.75 21.58 11.80
C SER A 15 22.05 20.42 12.78
N ASP A 16 21.10 19.53 13.00
CA ASP A 16 21.34 18.27 13.71
C ASP A 16 21.48 17.13 12.70
N ARG A 17 22.71 16.99 12.17
CA ARG A 17 23.12 15.90 11.28
C ARG A 17 23.56 14.65 12.04
N SER A 18 22.87 14.23 13.08
CA SER A 18 23.27 13.02 13.80
C SER A 18 22.15 12.20 14.44
N ARG A 19 20.96 12.20 13.85
CA ARG A 19 19.99 11.13 14.07
C ARG A 19 19.83 10.35 12.78
N ALA A 20 20.73 9.38 12.56
CA ALA A 20 20.41 8.23 11.73
C ALA A 20 19.12 7.65 12.33
N GLU A 21 17.98 7.95 11.68
CA GLU A 21 16.70 7.33 12.02
C GLU A 21 16.94 5.83 12.00
N LYS A 22 16.93 5.22 13.18
CA LYS A 22 16.94 3.77 13.31
C LYS A 22 15.64 3.30 12.67
N LEU A 23 15.73 2.96 11.38
CA LEU A 23 14.66 2.31 10.64
C LEU A 23 14.11 1.18 11.52
N PRO A 24 12.80 1.07 11.70
CA PRO A 24 12.22 0.09 12.61
C PRO A 24 12.62 -1.32 12.19
N MET A 25 13.59 -1.89 12.89
CA MET A 25 14.24 -3.17 12.57
C MET A 25 13.25 -4.31 12.31
N ASN A 26 12.07 -4.24 12.89
CA ASN A 26 11.03 -5.26 12.72
C ASN A 26 10.42 -5.34 11.32
N LEU A 27 10.31 -4.21 10.59
CA LEU A 27 9.85 -4.22 9.20
C LEU A 27 10.87 -4.93 8.31
N TRP A 28 12.16 -4.72 8.57
CA TRP A 28 13.23 -5.39 7.85
C TRP A 28 13.22 -6.91 8.08
N PHE A 29 12.97 -7.39 9.29
CA PHE A 29 12.82 -8.83 9.53
C PHE A 29 11.64 -9.43 8.75
N ARG A 30 10.49 -8.75 8.73
CA ARG A 30 9.34 -9.19 7.95
C ARG A 30 9.63 -9.17 6.44
N LEU A 31 10.33 -8.15 5.96
CA LEU A 31 10.76 -8.06 4.56
C LEU A 31 11.74 -9.18 4.20
N ILE A 32 12.79 -9.39 5.00
CA ILE A 32 13.76 -10.46 4.78
C ILE A 32 13.07 -11.82 4.80
N TRP A 33 12.20 -12.06 5.79
CA TRP A 33 11.42 -13.29 5.88
C TRP A 33 10.53 -13.49 4.64
N LEU A 34 9.86 -12.44 4.18
CA LEU A 34 9.08 -12.46 2.95
C LEU A 34 9.96 -12.88 1.76
N LEU A 35 11.09 -12.22 1.55
CA LEU A 35 12.00 -12.49 0.43
C LEU A 35 12.54 -13.92 0.46
N LEU A 36 12.90 -14.43 1.64
CA LEU A 36 13.40 -15.79 1.81
C LEU A 36 12.31 -16.85 1.56
N THR A 37 11.07 -16.57 1.95
CA THR A 37 9.97 -17.55 1.88
C THR A 37 9.21 -17.50 0.57
N THR A 38 9.19 -16.37 -0.14
CA THR A 38 8.44 -16.20 -1.40
C THR A 38 8.77 -17.26 -2.45
N ARG A 39 10.03 -17.68 -2.54
CA ARG A 39 10.47 -18.69 -3.52
C ARG A 39 9.84 -20.08 -3.31
N PHE A 40 9.38 -20.38 -2.09
CA PHE A 40 8.75 -21.66 -1.73
C PHE A 40 7.22 -21.61 -1.81
N ARG A 41 6.66 -20.42 -2.11
CA ARG A 41 5.22 -20.22 -2.22
C ARG A 41 4.78 -20.35 -3.68
N PRO A 42 3.55 -20.81 -3.95
CA PRO A 42 3.05 -20.95 -5.31
C PRO A 42 3.02 -19.57 -6.01
N ARG A 43 3.17 -19.57 -7.32
CA ARG A 43 2.98 -18.38 -8.14
C ARG A 43 1.54 -17.90 -8.00
N LEU A 44 1.33 -16.62 -8.31
CA LEU A 44 0.01 -16.00 -8.38
C LEU A 44 -0.35 -15.73 -9.84
N ASP A 45 -1.54 -16.16 -10.22
CA ASP A 45 -2.12 -15.89 -11.52
C ASP A 45 -2.94 -14.60 -11.44
N LEU A 46 -2.33 -13.51 -11.96
CA LEU A 46 -2.98 -12.21 -11.99
C LEU A 46 -3.91 -12.07 -13.20
N PRO A 47 -4.97 -11.25 -13.07
CA PRO A 47 -5.36 -10.45 -11.90
C PRO A 47 -6.23 -11.19 -10.88
N GLY A 48 -6.60 -12.45 -11.13
CA GLY A 48 -7.63 -13.19 -10.39
C GLY A 48 -7.25 -13.63 -8.97
N GLU A 49 -5.96 -13.82 -8.69
CA GLU A 49 -5.52 -14.33 -7.40
C GLU A 49 -5.04 -13.24 -6.44
N ALA A 50 -5.28 -13.47 -5.15
CA ALA A 50 -4.85 -12.60 -4.07
C ALA A 50 -3.51 -13.05 -3.45
N SER A 51 -2.67 -12.09 -3.11
CA SER A 51 -1.59 -12.32 -2.15
C SER A 51 -2.18 -12.42 -0.75
N VAL A 52 -1.86 -13.47 -0.01
CA VAL A 52 -2.29 -13.69 1.38
C VAL A 52 -1.06 -13.86 2.26
N LEU A 53 -0.84 -12.90 3.17
CA LEU A 53 0.29 -12.91 4.11
C LEU A 53 -0.19 -13.02 5.55
N PRO A 54 0.20 -14.07 6.27
CA PRO A 54 -0.09 -14.20 7.70
C PRO A 54 0.85 -13.33 8.52
N PHE A 55 0.30 -12.67 9.53
CA PHE A 55 1.01 -11.83 10.49
C PHE A 55 0.52 -12.06 11.91
N ARG A 56 1.25 -11.49 12.85
CA ARG A 56 0.87 -11.35 14.26
C ARG A 56 1.24 -9.96 14.72
N VAL A 57 0.38 -9.35 15.53
CA VAL A 57 0.65 -8.05 16.17
C VAL A 57 1.73 -8.22 17.22
N TRP A 58 2.79 -7.43 17.15
CA TRP A 58 3.89 -7.42 18.11
C TRP A 58 3.93 -6.10 18.88
N PHE A 59 4.71 -6.02 19.95
CA PHE A 59 4.86 -4.82 20.79
C PHE A 59 5.18 -3.56 20.00
N HIS A 60 6.04 -3.66 19.00
CA HIS A 60 6.44 -2.56 18.15
C HIS A 60 5.39 -2.13 17.10
N ASP A 61 4.31 -2.88 16.96
CA ASP A 61 3.19 -2.51 16.12
C ASP A 61 2.15 -1.67 16.88
N LEU A 62 2.26 -1.59 18.22
CA LEU A 62 1.29 -0.91 19.07
C LEU A 62 1.53 0.60 19.14
N ASP A 63 0.45 1.33 19.40
CA ASP A 63 0.45 2.72 19.81
C ASP A 63 0.26 2.87 21.33
N THR A 64 0.09 4.11 21.79
CA THR A 64 -0.14 4.45 23.19
C THR A 64 -1.46 3.89 23.75
N SER A 65 -2.41 3.54 22.89
CA SER A 65 -3.69 2.92 23.26
C SER A 65 -3.62 1.38 23.33
N LEU A 66 -2.43 0.81 23.19
CA LEU A 66 -2.16 -0.64 23.17
C LEU A 66 -2.89 -1.40 22.05
N HIS A 67 -3.23 -0.70 20.97
CA HIS A 67 -3.74 -1.26 19.73
C HIS A 67 -2.73 -1.09 18.62
N MET A 68 -2.89 -1.87 17.55
CA MET A 68 -2.03 -1.71 16.38
C MET A 68 -2.14 -0.31 15.80
N ASN A 69 -1.01 0.39 15.73
CA ASN A 69 -0.90 1.75 15.20
C ASN A 69 -1.36 1.83 13.74
N ASN A 70 -2.14 2.86 13.40
CA ASN A 70 -2.71 3.04 12.07
C ASN A 70 -1.65 3.07 10.95
N GLY A 71 -0.46 3.62 11.19
CA GLY A 71 0.64 3.60 10.24
C GLY A 71 1.18 2.19 9.96
N ARG A 72 1.01 1.24 10.91
CA ARG A 72 1.43 -0.15 10.73
C ARG A 72 0.57 -0.90 9.72
N TYR A 73 -0.72 -0.57 9.63
CA TYR A 73 -1.56 -1.13 8.58
C TYR A 73 -0.97 -0.84 7.20
N TRP A 74 -0.56 0.40 6.94
CA TRP A 74 0.03 0.80 5.66
C TRP A 74 1.33 0.07 5.37
N THR A 75 2.24 -0.01 6.35
CA THR A 75 3.52 -0.72 6.18
C THR A 75 3.36 -2.21 5.91
N LEU A 76 2.33 -2.85 6.47
CA LEU A 76 2.06 -4.26 6.21
C LEU A 76 1.37 -4.47 4.86
N MET A 77 0.56 -3.52 4.41
CA MET A 77 0.00 -3.50 3.05
C MET A 77 1.10 -3.36 1.99
N ASP A 78 2.21 -2.63 2.29
CA ASP A 78 3.39 -2.57 1.40
C ASP A 78 3.99 -3.97 1.19
N LEU A 79 4.09 -4.78 2.25
CA LEU A 79 4.55 -6.16 2.12
C LEU A 79 3.59 -7.02 1.29
N GLY A 80 2.27 -6.79 1.40
CA GLY A 80 1.27 -7.46 0.57
C GLY A 80 1.44 -7.15 -0.92
N ARG A 81 1.68 -5.87 -1.26
CA ARG A 81 1.97 -5.44 -2.64
C ARG A 81 3.27 -6.05 -3.16
N LEU A 82 4.29 -6.08 -2.32
CA LEU A 82 5.57 -6.69 -2.68
C LEU A 82 5.43 -8.19 -2.92
N ASP A 83 4.72 -8.94 -2.06
CA ASP A 83 4.46 -10.38 -2.24
C ASP A 83 3.72 -10.66 -3.55
N LEU A 84 2.68 -9.86 -3.83
CA LEU A 84 1.93 -9.95 -5.10
C LEU A 84 2.88 -9.76 -6.30
N MET A 85 3.72 -8.73 -6.28
CA MET A 85 4.67 -8.44 -7.35
C MET A 85 5.73 -9.54 -7.50
N LEU A 86 6.24 -10.09 -6.39
CA LEU A 86 7.25 -11.15 -6.41
C LEU A 86 6.67 -12.45 -6.94
N ARG A 87 5.51 -12.88 -6.42
CA ARG A 87 4.90 -14.17 -6.76
C ARG A 87 4.28 -14.21 -8.14
N SER A 88 3.80 -13.08 -8.66
CA SER A 88 3.33 -12.97 -10.05
C SER A 88 4.48 -12.94 -11.07
N GLY A 89 5.71 -12.65 -10.63
CA GLY A 89 6.85 -12.48 -11.51
C GLY A 89 7.03 -11.07 -12.09
N LEU A 90 6.13 -10.12 -11.80
CA LEU A 90 6.21 -8.73 -12.25
C LEU A 90 7.50 -8.02 -11.82
N TRP A 91 8.07 -8.40 -10.67
CA TRP A 91 9.34 -7.85 -10.19
C TRP A 91 10.48 -7.97 -11.22
N ARG A 92 10.47 -9.00 -12.07
CA ARG A 92 11.49 -9.20 -13.13
C ARG A 92 11.41 -8.09 -14.18
N ALA A 93 10.19 -7.75 -14.59
CA ALA A 93 9.95 -6.65 -15.52
C ALA A 93 10.34 -5.31 -14.89
N VAL A 94 9.92 -5.08 -13.64
CA VAL A 94 10.23 -3.86 -12.87
C VAL A 94 11.75 -3.65 -12.80
N LEU A 95 12.52 -4.68 -12.49
CA LEU A 95 14.00 -4.59 -12.44
C LEU A 95 14.63 -4.44 -13.82
N ARG A 96 14.18 -5.23 -14.82
CA ARG A 96 14.69 -5.19 -16.20
C ARG A 96 14.56 -3.81 -16.82
N HIS A 97 13.39 -3.21 -16.68
CA HIS A 97 13.06 -1.92 -17.26
C HIS A 97 13.38 -0.74 -16.33
N ARG A 98 13.81 -1.01 -15.08
CA ARG A 98 14.06 0.01 -14.04
C ARG A 98 12.84 0.89 -13.78
N TRP A 99 11.65 0.29 -13.84
CA TRP A 99 10.42 0.98 -13.49
C TRP A 99 10.34 1.21 -11.98
N LEU A 100 9.70 2.31 -11.60
CA LEU A 100 9.54 2.69 -10.21
C LEU A 100 8.08 2.46 -9.78
N PRO A 101 7.82 1.55 -8.84
CA PRO A 101 6.49 1.45 -8.23
C PRO A 101 6.17 2.71 -7.44
N VAL A 102 4.98 3.26 -7.67
CA VAL A 102 4.50 4.49 -7.04
C VAL A 102 3.10 4.26 -6.51
N VAL A 103 2.84 4.70 -5.28
CA VAL A 103 1.50 4.82 -4.73
C VAL A 103 1.08 6.27 -4.85
N ASN A 104 0.00 6.53 -5.55
CA ASN A 104 -0.48 7.88 -5.83
C ASN A 104 -1.52 8.33 -4.81
N ALA A 105 -2.41 7.41 -4.40
CA ALA A 105 -3.46 7.70 -3.44
C ALA A 105 -3.84 6.44 -2.66
N GLY A 106 -4.43 6.62 -1.49
CA GLY A 106 -4.94 5.52 -0.70
C GLY A 106 -5.94 5.97 0.34
N THR A 107 -6.90 5.13 0.61
CA THR A 107 -7.89 5.32 1.69
C THR A 107 -7.98 4.05 2.51
N THR A 108 -8.23 4.20 3.82
CA THR A 108 -8.37 3.06 4.73
C THR A 108 -9.55 3.26 5.65
N ARG A 109 -10.37 2.23 5.77
CA ARG A 109 -11.42 2.14 6.78
C ARG A 109 -11.03 1.14 7.84
N PHE A 110 -10.75 1.63 9.06
CA PHE A 110 -10.54 0.81 10.24
C PHE A 110 -11.89 0.41 10.83
N ARG A 111 -12.08 -0.88 11.15
CA ARG A 111 -13.36 -1.42 11.61
C ARG A 111 -13.26 -2.10 12.98
N ARG A 112 -12.13 -2.72 13.26
CA ARG A 112 -11.87 -3.43 14.52
C ARG A 112 -10.41 -3.24 14.92
N GLU A 113 -10.19 -2.98 16.18
CA GLU A 113 -8.85 -2.91 16.78
C GLU A 113 -8.16 -4.27 16.75
N MET A 114 -6.85 -4.25 16.55
CA MET A 114 -6.00 -5.43 16.67
C MET A 114 -5.05 -5.26 17.86
N ARG A 115 -5.18 -6.14 18.84
CA ARG A 115 -4.42 -6.12 20.08
C ARG A 115 -3.16 -6.98 19.98
N LEU A 116 -2.27 -6.81 20.95
CA LEU A 116 -1.02 -7.55 21.08
C LEU A 116 -1.23 -9.06 20.86
N PHE A 117 -0.31 -9.69 20.15
CA PHE A 117 -0.28 -11.10 19.77
C PHE A 117 -1.47 -11.61 18.95
N ARG A 118 -2.37 -10.73 18.54
CA ARG A 118 -3.48 -11.13 17.66
C ARG A 118 -2.94 -11.63 16.33
N PRO A 119 -3.24 -12.88 15.92
CA PRO A 119 -2.95 -13.33 14.57
C PRO A 119 -3.96 -12.71 13.59
N PHE A 120 -3.46 -12.35 12.41
CA PHE A 120 -4.26 -11.82 11.31
C PHE A 120 -3.57 -12.11 9.98
N ARG A 121 -4.26 -11.87 8.88
CA ARG A 121 -3.68 -11.92 7.55
C ARG A 121 -4.00 -10.67 6.76
N VAL A 122 -3.12 -10.33 5.84
CA VAL A 122 -3.31 -9.28 4.84
C VAL A 122 -3.58 -9.95 3.51
N GLU A 123 -4.73 -9.67 2.93
CA GLU A 123 -5.07 -10.05 1.57
C GLU A 123 -4.90 -8.85 0.66
N THR A 124 -4.22 -9.02 -0.47
CA THR A 124 -3.99 -7.97 -1.45
C THR A 124 -4.45 -8.47 -2.82
N THR A 125 -5.38 -7.74 -3.43
CA THR A 125 -6.02 -8.10 -4.70
C THR A 125 -6.00 -6.89 -5.64
N ILE A 126 -5.81 -7.12 -6.95
CA ILE A 126 -6.03 -6.10 -7.98
C ILE A 126 -7.53 -6.10 -8.31
N LEU A 127 -8.17 -4.92 -8.22
CA LEU A 127 -9.61 -4.79 -8.49
C LEU A 127 -9.90 -4.35 -9.93
N CYS A 128 -9.20 -3.33 -10.38
CA CYS A 128 -9.36 -2.78 -11.72
C CYS A 128 -8.12 -1.95 -12.10
N TRP A 129 -8.05 -1.57 -13.36
CA TRP A 129 -6.96 -0.72 -13.86
C TRP A 129 -7.41 0.12 -15.07
N SER A 130 -6.59 1.09 -15.43
CA SER A 130 -6.66 1.89 -16.63
C SER A 130 -5.28 1.93 -17.28
N GLU A 131 -5.07 2.80 -18.27
CA GLU A 131 -3.79 2.85 -18.98
C GLU A 131 -2.59 3.02 -18.04
N GLY A 132 -2.60 3.99 -17.15
CA GLY A 132 -1.43 4.37 -16.35
C GLY A 132 -1.52 4.04 -14.86
N TRP A 133 -2.56 3.36 -14.38
CA TRP A 133 -2.74 3.06 -12.95
C TRP A 133 -3.59 1.80 -12.74
N LEU A 134 -3.46 1.24 -11.55
CA LEU A 134 -4.30 0.13 -11.06
C LEU A 134 -4.78 0.43 -9.64
N VAL A 135 -5.94 -0.12 -9.29
CA VAL A 135 -6.47 -0.09 -7.92
C VAL A 135 -6.33 -1.46 -7.29
N MET A 136 -5.68 -1.48 -6.13
CA MET A 136 -5.58 -2.66 -5.28
C MET A 136 -6.44 -2.48 -4.03
N GLN A 137 -7.06 -3.56 -3.60
CA GLN A 137 -7.69 -3.67 -2.30
C GLN A 137 -6.77 -4.42 -1.34
N HIS A 138 -6.67 -3.92 -0.12
CA HIS A 138 -6.07 -4.64 1.00
C HIS A 138 -7.15 -4.91 2.03
N ARG A 139 -7.27 -6.17 2.47
CA ARG A 139 -8.15 -6.57 3.56
C ARG A 139 -7.30 -7.13 4.69
N MET A 140 -7.47 -6.63 5.89
CA MET A 140 -6.87 -7.21 7.09
C MET A 140 -7.91 -8.02 7.83
N LEU A 141 -7.67 -9.30 7.95
CA LEU A 141 -8.64 -10.29 8.41
C LEU A 141 -8.10 -11.00 9.63
N MET A 142 -8.91 -11.13 10.65
CA MET A 142 -8.62 -11.93 11.85
C MET A 142 -9.78 -12.90 12.13
N GLN A 143 -9.52 -13.97 12.86
CA GLN A 143 -10.55 -14.92 13.26
C GLN A 143 -11.22 -14.48 14.57
N GLY A 144 -12.53 -14.53 14.64
CA GLY A 144 -13.32 -14.42 15.87
C GLY A 144 -13.06 -15.60 16.81
N ARG A 145 -13.58 -15.51 18.04
CA ARG A 145 -13.52 -16.62 19.00
C ARG A 145 -14.34 -17.83 18.56
N ASP A 146 -15.38 -17.58 17.81
CA ASP A 146 -16.29 -18.55 17.19
C ASP A 146 -15.82 -19.07 15.83
N GLY A 147 -14.59 -18.71 15.41
CA GLY A 147 -14.03 -19.07 14.11
C GLY A 147 -14.53 -18.22 12.95
N THR A 148 -15.42 -17.26 13.17
CA THR A 148 -15.87 -16.34 12.11
C THR A 148 -14.74 -15.43 11.64
N GLU A 149 -14.79 -15.08 10.37
CA GLU A 149 -13.84 -14.12 9.80
C GLU A 149 -14.27 -12.68 10.12
N ILE A 150 -13.38 -11.91 10.69
CA ILE A 150 -13.59 -10.50 11.06
C ILE A 150 -12.69 -9.63 10.19
N VAL A 151 -13.29 -8.71 9.45
CA VAL A 151 -12.56 -7.67 8.72
C VAL A 151 -12.14 -6.57 9.69
N ALA A 152 -10.86 -6.48 10.00
CA ALA A 152 -10.32 -5.45 10.87
C ALA A 152 -10.11 -4.12 10.15
N ALA A 153 -9.65 -4.16 8.90
CA ALA A 153 -9.50 -2.98 8.06
C ALA A 153 -9.64 -3.34 6.58
N VAL A 154 -10.09 -2.38 5.79
CA VAL A 154 -10.09 -2.42 4.32
C VAL A 154 -9.44 -1.15 3.81
N ALA A 155 -8.55 -1.27 2.84
CA ALA A 155 -7.96 -0.14 2.16
C ALA A 155 -8.06 -0.29 0.64
N LEU A 156 -8.22 0.83 -0.05
CA LEU A 156 -8.06 0.96 -1.49
C LEU A 156 -6.80 1.78 -1.75
N VAL A 157 -6.00 1.32 -2.70
CA VAL A 157 -4.74 1.96 -3.07
C VAL A 157 -4.68 2.10 -4.58
N ARG A 158 -4.52 3.33 -5.06
CA ARG A 158 -4.18 3.61 -6.46
C ARG A 158 -2.68 3.59 -6.62
N ALA A 159 -2.17 2.69 -7.43
CA ALA A 159 -0.75 2.50 -7.69
C ALA A 159 -0.46 2.57 -9.18
N ALA A 160 0.78 2.86 -9.52
CA ALA A 160 1.29 2.95 -10.88
C ALA A 160 2.74 2.48 -10.94
N LEU A 161 3.25 2.24 -12.14
CA LEU A 161 4.67 2.13 -12.41
C LEU A 161 5.12 3.33 -13.24
N TYR A 162 6.19 3.96 -12.83
CA TYR A 162 6.77 5.11 -13.53
C TYR A 162 8.07 4.72 -14.22
N ASP A 163 8.16 4.98 -15.52
CA ASP A 163 9.38 4.83 -16.32
C ASP A 163 10.15 6.15 -16.30
N LYS A 164 11.28 6.17 -15.54
CA LYS A 164 12.13 7.36 -15.43
C LYS A 164 12.78 7.75 -16.77
N LYS A 165 13.02 6.76 -17.65
CA LYS A 165 13.64 7.00 -18.96
C LYS A 165 12.65 7.61 -19.94
N ALA A 166 11.45 7.04 -20.01
CA ALA A 166 10.36 7.58 -20.84
C ALA A 166 9.69 8.82 -20.22
N ARG A 167 9.91 9.08 -18.92
CA ARG A 167 9.26 10.14 -18.11
C ARG A 167 7.73 10.04 -18.15
N ALA A 168 7.20 8.81 -18.14
CA ALA A 168 5.79 8.50 -18.25
C ALA A 168 5.39 7.31 -17.38
N TYR A 169 4.09 7.20 -17.11
CA TYR A 169 3.54 6.00 -16.48
C TYR A 169 3.51 4.85 -17.46
N VAL A 170 3.82 3.65 -16.96
CA VAL A 170 3.80 2.41 -17.75
C VAL A 170 2.35 1.95 -17.94
N PRO A 171 1.89 1.71 -19.17
CA PRO A 171 0.57 1.13 -19.39
C PRO A 171 0.40 -0.22 -18.68
N VAL A 172 -0.70 -0.40 -17.96
CA VAL A 172 -0.94 -1.64 -17.19
C VAL A 172 -1.04 -2.85 -18.12
N ALA A 173 -1.60 -2.71 -19.31
CA ALA A 173 -1.60 -3.77 -20.31
C ALA A 173 -0.18 -4.23 -20.68
N ARG A 174 0.77 -3.31 -20.81
CA ARG A 174 2.19 -3.64 -21.01
C ARG A 174 2.79 -4.36 -19.82
N LEU A 175 2.46 -3.90 -18.59
CA LEU A 175 2.91 -4.55 -17.38
C LEU A 175 2.42 -6.01 -17.28
N LEU A 176 1.14 -6.25 -17.53
CA LEU A 176 0.53 -7.58 -17.53
C LEU A 176 1.10 -8.45 -18.65
N GLY A 177 1.37 -7.87 -19.82
CA GLY A 177 2.01 -8.54 -20.95
C GLY A 177 3.39 -9.10 -20.64
N GLU A 178 4.17 -8.49 -19.73
CA GLU A 178 5.49 -8.99 -19.28
C GLU A 178 5.40 -10.35 -18.57
N ILE A 179 4.23 -10.71 -18.06
CA ILE A 179 3.96 -12.03 -17.44
C ILE A 179 3.04 -12.90 -18.29
N GLY A 180 2.80 -12.52 -19.56
CA GLY A 180 1.99 -13.29 -20.50
C GLY A 180 0.48 -13.17 -20.26
N VAL A 181 0.03 -12.17 -19.51
CA VAL A 181 -1.38 -11.93 -19.21
C VAL A 181 -1.96 -10.90 -20.19
N THR A 182 -3.04 -11.29 -20.89
CA THR A 182 -3.89 -10.37 -21.67
C THR A 182 -5.28 -10.43 -21.03
N ALA A 183 -5.64 -9.39 -20.31
CA ALA A 183 -6.93 -9.31 -19.63
C ALA A 183 -7.49 -7.89 -19.76
N GLU A 184 -8.80 -7.79 -19.86
CA GLU A 184 -9.52 -6.52 -19.75
C GLU A 184 -9.72 -6.17 -18.27
N SER A 185 -9.71 -4.86 -17.98
CA SER A 185 -9.96 -4.38 -16.62
C SER A 185 -11.40 -4.67 -16.20
N PRO A 186 -11.63 -5.27 -15.03
CA PRO A 186 -12.97 -5.34 -14.46
C PRO A 186 -13.57 -3.93 -14.29
N GLN A 187 -14.89 -3.84 -14.35
CA GLN A 187 -15.58 -2.59 -14.06
C GLN A 187 -15.39 -2.21 -12.60
N PRO A 188 -15.08 -0.93 -12.31
CA PRO A 188 -14.96 -0.45 -10.92
C PRO A 188 -16.25 -0.66 -10.14
N SER A 189 -16.17 -1.25 -8.97
CA SER A 189 -17.30 -1.31 -8.04
C SER A 189 -17.67 0.10 -7.53
N PRO A 190 -18.88 0.32 -6.98
CA PRO A 190 -19.29 1.65 -6.50
C PRO A 190 -18.31 2.30 -5.51
N GLU A 191 -17.74 1.52 -4.58
CA GLU A 191 -16.75 2.01 -3.63
C GLU A 191 -15.42 2.40 -4.31
N VAL A 192 -14.98 1.67 -5.33
CA VAL A 192 -13.78 2.01 -6.12
C VAL A 192 -14.02 3.26 -6.95
N ALA A 193 -15.20 3.38 -7.56
CA ALA A 193 -15.58 4.57 -8.33
C ALA A 193 -15.61 5.83 -7.43
N ALA A 194 -16.18 5.74 -6.23
CA ALA A 194 -16.18 6.82 -5.25
C ALA A 194 -14.78 7.22 -4.80
N PHE A 195 -13.90 6.23 -4.56
CA PHE A 195 -12.48 6.47 -4.23
C PHE A 195 -11.77 7.22 -5.36
N LEU A 196 -11.93 6.80 -6.60
CA LEU A 196 -11.31 7.45 -7.76
C LEU A 196 -11.82 8.87 -7.96
N ALA A 197 -13.13 9.10 -7.80
CA ALA A 197 -13.72 10.43 -7.89
C ALA A 197 -13.18 11.38 -6.80
N SER A 198 -13.03 10.89 -5.57
CA SER A 198 -12.43 11.65 -4.46
C SER A 198 -10.97 12.02 -4.75
N GLU A 199 -10.20 11.11 -5.31
CA GLU A 199 -8.79 11.35 -5.65
C GLU A 199 -8.66 12.38 -6.79
N ASP A 200 -9.52 12.29 -7.80
CA ASP A 200 -9.56 13.26 -8.90
C ASP A 200 -9.94 14.65 -8.41
N ALA A 201 -10.87 14.77 -7.46
CA ALA A 201 -11.24 16.04 -6.84
C ALA A 201 -10.07 16.65 -6.05
N MET A 202 -9.34 15.84 -5.26
CA MET A 202 -8.16 16.33 -4.53
C MET A 202 -7.04 16.79 -5.46
N ARG A 203 -6.81 16.06 -6.56
CA ARG A 203 -5.82 16.43 -7.58
C ARG A 203 -6.18 17.77 -8.25
N SER A 204 -7.44 17.96 -8.61
CA SER A 204 -7.93 19.20 -9.21
C SER A 204 -7.78 20.39 -8.25
N ALA A 205 -8.09 20.20 -6.96
CA ALA A 205 -7.93 21.23 -5.93
C ALA A 205 -6.45 21.60 -5.73
N ALA A 206 -5.52 20.64 -5.77
CA ALA A 206 -4.09 20.89 -5.65
C ALA A 206 -3.47 21.59 -6.87
N SER A 207 -4.14 21.55 -8.03
CA SER A 207 -3.69 22.19 -9.28
C SER A 207 -4.29 23.58 -9.50
N ALA A 208 -5.23 24.03 -8.64
CA ALA A 208 -5.80 25.36 -8.71
C ALA A 208 -4.73 26.41 -8.32
N PRO A 209 -4.51 27.47 -9.11
CA PRO A 209 -3.60 28.54 -8.72
C PRO A 209 -4.14 29.26 -7.48
N THR A 210 -3.29 29.46 -6.47
CA THR A 210 -3.54 30.29 -5.29
C THR A 210 -3.49 31.77 -5.63
#